data_63573ed09dd2bb0aa67a7b801bdafc79
#
_entry.id   63573ed09dd2bb0aa67a7b801bdafc79
#
_cell.length_a   1.000
_cell.length_b   1.000
_cell.length_c   1.000
_cell.angle_alpha   90.00
_cell.angle_beta   90.00
_cell.angle_gamma   90.00
#
_symmetry.space_group_name_H-M   'P 1'
#
loop_
_entity.id
_entity.type
_entity.pdbx_description
1 polymer ?
#
loop_
_entity_poly.entity_id
_entity_poly.type
_entity_poly.pdbx_seq_one_letter_code
_entity_poly.pdbx_strand_id
1 'polypeptide(L)'
;MRAHSFANREVAAYYLKELHNRAHTDRKMRVVFLVQDSVIWDKQQPVYDVFAADETVETVIVLVPTYKATDSAVQNSVGRYDAHYWHFFHEHYPNVYDFTNTFDLSVFAPDYIFMASPYEGLRPLVGTRARDLARIAKLCYVAYGTQGLKFFIYSETMMPEFFSHLSFYFCDSEEEKSAMEAAYPLTVNAGVQHFVDIGYPGFEPYLNTPHEERVMRKVLWMPRWNTEERIGGSHFFAFKDAFLAFAEKYSRAGIQFVIRPHPLMFDNFVQKGQMTEQEVRDYKAQLEMCGVTLDEGLFAAEEALRAADILLTDFSSLNMPFFLLERPMIYCPNDSEPTDDYKQMLTGSYVARNWDEAVYHLEHLLRGDDPAAAQRRDIVAAFRRKHTGAAQRVVARIKADYADSLHPAEINLPEIDRWIFEQKKALVSEIGGWRPDLLSHFCQQEWYEGYLVLLQMRVHSENLVWGEQQILAKLQEMYAAAVHSEHRACLTLAMLLYADPLTLPVPLEVDLFPEGLYADLREVFAEQRRVLGIG
;
A
#
# COMPACT_ATOMS: atom_id res chain seq x y z
N MET A 1 -3.53 -1.34 18.75
CA MET A 1 -4.75 -0.83 19.44
C MET A 1 -4.69 0.68 19.75
N ARG A 2 -3.62 1.22 20.32
CA ARG A 2 -3.54 2.64 20.76
C ARG A 2 -3.36 3.65 19.63
N ALA A 3 -2.53 3.35 18.62
CA ALA A 3 -2.39 4.17 17.40
C ALA A 3 -3.72 4.28 16.62
N HIS A 4 -4.52 3.22 16.59
CA HIS A 4 -5.85 3.22 15.98
C HIS A 4 -6.80 4.25 16.58
N SER A 5 -6.77 4.41 17.91
CA SER A 5 -7.64 5.35 18.62
C SER A 5 -7.37 6.82 18.26
N PHE A 6 -6.13 7.19 17.99
CA PHE A 6 -5.77 8.56 17.58
C PHE A 6 -6.21 8.85 16.14
N ALA A 7 -5.82 7.98 15.23
CA ALA A 7 -6.07 8.16 13.81
C ALA A 7 -7.56 8.15 13.48
N ASN A 8 -8.34 7.31 14.15
CA ASN A 8 -9.79 7.24 13.97
C ASN A 8 -10.50 8.55 14.31
N ARG A 9 -10.02 9.29 15.31
CA ARG A 9 -10.61 10.59 15.69
C ARG A 9 -10.25 11.69 14.72
N GLU A 10 -9.02 11.67 14.25
CA GLU A 10 -8.55 12.60 13.25
C GLU A 10 -9.43 12.50 12.00
N VAL A 11 -9.64 11.28 11.49
CA VAL A 11 -10.53 11.03 10.35
C VAL A 11 -11.95 11.52 10.62
N ALA A 12 -12.53 11.24 11.77
CA ALA A 12 -13.87 11.70 12.10
C ALA A 12 -13.97 13.23 12.15
N ALA A 13 -13.00 13.90 12.77
CA ALA A 13 -12.97 15.36 12.86
C ALA A 13 -12.83 16.03 11.47
N TYR A 14 -11.97 15.46 10.61
CA TYR A 14 -11.82 15.97 9.24
C TYR A 14 -13.04 15.70 8.37
N TYR A 15 -13.62 14.52 8.47
CA TYR A 15 -14.85 14.19 7.75
C TYR A 15 -15.97 15.19 8.04
N LEU A 16 -16.18 15.56 9.30
CA LEU A 16 -17.18 16.53 9.71
C LEU A 16 -16.90 17.93 9.16
N LYS A 17 -15.65 18.37 9.22
CA LYS A 17 -15.22 19.66 8.66
C LYS A 17 -15.47 19.72 7.16
N GLU A 18 -15.17 18.64 6.45
CA GLU A 18 -15.37 18.53 5.01
C GLU A 18 -16.86 18.56 4.62
N LEU A 19 -17.70 17.84 5.36
CA LEU A 19 -19.13 17.88 5.15
C LEU A 19 -19.69 19.31 5.29
N HIS A 20 -19.18 20.06 6.26
CA HIS A 20 -19.57 21.47 6.47
C HIS A 20 -19.14 22.37 5.32
N ASN A 21 -17.94 22.15 4.79
CA ASN A 21 -17.38 22.98 3.72
C ASN A 21 -17.99 22.70 2.34
N ARG A 22 -18.59 21.52 2.13
CA ARG A 22 -19.11 21.09 0.82
C ARG A 22 -20.58 21.39 0.58
N ALA A 23 -21.30 21.77 1.60
CA ALA A 23 -22.76 21.96 1.56
C ALA A 23 -23.30 22.93 0.50
N HIS A 24 -22.45 23.66 -0.23
CA HIS A 24 -22.86 24.75 -1.13
C HIS A 24 -22.00 24.91 -2.39
N THR A 25 -21.48 23.83 -3.01
CA THR A 25 -20.67 23.99 -4.23
C THR A 25 -21.39 23.50 -5.48
N ASP A 26 -21.66 24.45 -6.42
CA ASP A 26 -22.22 24.14 -7.75
C ASP A 26 -21.16 23.65 -8.78
N ARG A 27 -20.01 23.18 -8.33
CA ARG A 27 -18.93 22.69 -9.19
C ARG A 27 -19.03 21.19 -9.47
N LYS A 28 -18.35 20.73 -10.53
CA LYS A 28 -18.16 19.29 -10.77
C LYS A 28 -17.48 18.62 -9.57
N MET A 29 -17.85 17.37 -9.29
CA MET A 29 -17.11 16.54 -8.35
C MET A 29 -15.67 16.38 -8.81
N ARG A 30 -14.70 16.60 -7.92
CA ARG A 30 -13.29 16.52 -8.26
C ARG A 30 -12.61 15.34 -7.60
N VAL A 31 -12.05 14.47 -8.42
CA VAL A 31 -11.37 13.24 -7.99
C VAL A 31 -9.90 13.31 -8.40
N VAL A 32 -9.03 13.24 -7.40
CA VAL A 32 -7.58 13.18 -7.60
C VAL A 32 -7.08 11.74 -7.44
N PHE A 33 -6.28 11.29 -8.38
CA PHE A 33 -5.51 10.05 -8.27
C PHE A 33 -4.08 10.39 -7.91
N LEU A 34 -3.67 10.03 -6.68
CA LEU A 34 -2.30 10.24 -6.21
C LEU A 34 -1.47 9.00 -6.57
N VAL A 35 -0.69 9.10 -7.64
CA VAL A 35 0.01 7.97 -8.22
C VAL A 35 1.49 8.00 -7.84
N GLN A 36 2.02 6.85 -7.45
CA GLN A 36 3.43 6.70 -7.04
C GLN A 36 4.24 5.88 -8.03
N ASP A 37 3.60 4.96 -8.76
CA ASP A 37 4.26 4.03 -9.66
C ASP A 37 3.29 3.59 -10.76
N SER A 38 3.79 3.53 -12.00
CA SER A 38 3.01 3.04 -13.14
C SER A 38 2.75 1.52 -13.08
N VAL A 39 3.60 0.76 -12.38
CA VAL A 39 3.44 -0.71 -12.25
C VAL A 39 2.15 -1.12 -11.55
N ILE A 40 1.67 -0.30 -10.61
CA ILE A 40 0.45 -0.56 -9.85
C ILE A 40 -0.78 0.21 -10.39
N TRP A 41 -0.60 1.03 -11.41
CA TRP A 41 -1.66 1.85 -12.00
C TRP A 41 -2.81 1.03 -12.59
N ASP A 42 -2.53 -0.13 -13.15
CA ASP A 42 -3.50 -1.06 -13.72
C ASP A 42 -4.63 -1.47 -12.73
N LYS A 43 -4.43 -1.28 -11.43
CA LYS A 43 -5.44 -1.54 -10.39
C LYS A 43 -6.42 -0.37 -10.22
N GLN A 44 -5.97 0.85 -10.49
CA GLN A 44 -6.76 2.07 -10.36
C GLN A 44 -7.28 2.58 -11.71
N GLN A 45 -6.60 2.26 -12.80
CA GLN A 45 -6.96 2.71 -14.14
C GLN A 45 -8.42 2.42 -14.49
N PRO A 46 -9.01 1.23 -14.25
CA PRO A 46 -10.42 1.01 -14.57
C PRO A 46 -11.36 1.97 -13.86
N VAL A 47 -11.04 2.34 -12.62
CA VAL A 47 -11.83 3.33 -11.84
C VAL A 47 -11.64 4.74 -12.41
N TYR A 48 -10.39 5.10 -12.75
CA TYR A 48 -10.08 6.37 -13.40
C TYR A 48 -10.84 6.52 -14.72
N ASP A 49 -10.84 5.50 -15.57
CA ASP A 49 -11.49 5.53 -16.88
C ASP A 49 -13.00 5.75 -16.77
N VAL A 50 -13.66 5.15 -15.77
CA VAL A 50 -15.09 5.38 -15.52
C VAL A 50 -15.35 6.80 -15.03
N PHE A 51 -14.53 7.36 -14.15
CA PHE A 51 -14.65 8.76 -13.74
C PHE A 51 -14.35 9.73 -14.87
N ALA A 52 -13.31 9.48 -15.65
CA ALA A 52 -12.91 10.35 -16.76
C ALA A 52 -13.95 10.41 -17.89
N ALA A 53 -14.74 9.34 -18.04
CA ALA A 53 -15.86 9.30 -18.99
C ALA A 53 -17.12 10.06 -18.51
N ASP A 54 -17.19 10.47 -17.24
CA ASP A 54 -18.34 11.14 -16.64
C ASP A 54 -18.19 12.66 -16.71
N GLU A 55 -19.00 13.34 -17.52
CA GLU A 55 -18.96 14.79 -17.69
C GLU A 55 -19.24 15.61 -16.41
N THR A 56 -19.80 14.98 -15.37
CA THR A 56 -20.08 15.62 -14.08
C THR A 56 -18.88 15.57 -13.13
N VAL A 57 -17.81 14.90 -13.53
CA VAL A 57 -16.60 14.69 -12.74
C VAL A 57 -15.41 15.39 -13.41
N GLU A 58 -14.51 15.92 -12.61
CA GLU A 58 -13.20 16.39 -13.02
C GLU A 58 -12.15 15.46 -12.41
N THR A 59 -11.42 14.73 -13.25
CA THR A 59 -10.35 13.83 -12.83
C THR A 59 -8.98 14.50 -12.99
N VAL A 60 -8.13 14.35 -11.98
CA VAL A 60 -6.77 14.86 -11.94
C VAL A 60 -5.83 13.74 -11.52
N ILE A 61 -4.71 13.61 -12.19
CA ILE A 61 -3.62 12.71 -11.79
C ILE A 61 -2.50 13.56 -11.19
N VAL A 62 -2.05 13.21 -9.99
CA VAL A 62 -0.89 13.82 -9.36
C VAL A 62 0.17 12.75 -9.14
N LEU A 63 1.32 12.94 -9.77
CA LEU A 63 2.46 12.06 -9.66
C LEU A 63 3.27 12.41 -8.41
N VAL A 64 3.54 11.41 -7.58
CA VAL A 64 4.38 11.55 -6.39
C VAL A 64 5.70 10.83 -6.63
N PRO A 65 6.85 11.46 -6.34
CA PRO A 65 8.14 10.78 -6.42
C PRO A 65 8.17 9.56 -5.50
N THR A 66 8.64 8.44 -6.02
CA THR A 66 8.83 7.21 -5.24
C THR A 66 10.25 7.08 -4.74
N TYR A 67 10.39 6.48 -3.56
CA TYR A 67 11.67 6.03 -3.02
C TYR A 67 11.70 4.50 -3.09
N LYS A 68 12.74 3.96 -3.71
CA LYS A 68 12.97 2.52 -3.67
C LYS A 68 13.44 2.14 -2.26
N ALA A 69 12.76 1.21 -1.62
CA ALA A 69 13.09 0.74 -0.27
C ALA A 69 14.53 0.15 -0.15
N THR A 70 15.15 -0.17 -1.28
CA THR A 70 16.51 -0.73 -1.37
C THR A 70 17.59 0.31 -1.59
N ASP A 71 17.23 1.57 -1.80
CA ASP A 71 18.21 2.60 -2.12
C ASP A 71 18.75 3.24 -0.83
N SER A 72 19.91 2.74 -0.38
CA SER A 72 20.61 3.33 0.78
C SER A 72 21.07 4.78 0.53
N ALA A 73 21.09 5.23 -0.74
CA ALA A 73 21.29 6.62 -1.11
C ALA A 73 20.03 7.48 -0.94
N VAL A 74 18.86 6.87 -0.68
CA VAL A 74 17.57 7.54 -0.46
C VAL A 74 17.60 8.46 0.74
N GLN A 75 18.44 8.18 1.72
CA GLN A 75 18.61 9.04 2.88
C GLN A 75 19.05 10.48 2.53
N ASN A 76 19.54 10.71 1.30
CA ASN A 76 20.06 12.00 0.85
C ASN A 76 19.48 12.48 -0.49
N SER A 77 18.47 11.84 -1.04
CA SER A 77 17.91 12.24 -2.34
C SER A 77 16.52 12.85 -2.19
N VAL A 78 16.37 14.05 -2.73
CA VAL A 78 15.05 14.56 -3.13
C VAL A 78 14.42 13.50 -4.04
N GLY A 79 13.17 13.08 -3.75
CA GLY A 79 12.48 12.08 -4.53
C GLY A 79 12.60 12.36 -6.02
N ARG A 80 12.97 11.35 -6.78
CA ARG A 80 13.11 11.44 -8.22
C ARG A 80 12.01 10.64 -8.88
N TYR A 81 11.45 11.21 -9.94
CA TYR A 81 10.60 10.46 -10.84
C TYR A 81 11.48 9.52 -11.67
N ASP A 82 11.10 8.26 -11.77
CA ASP A 82 11.58 7.41 -12.85
C ASP A 82 11.12 8.00 -14.18
N ALA A 83 12.03 8.14 -15.15
CA ALA A 83 11.73 8.80 -16.43
C ALA A 83 10.60 8.08 -17.19
N HIS A 84 10.59 6.73 -17.15
CA HIS A 84 9.54 5.95 -17.80
C HIS A 84 8.18 6.19 -17.14
N TYR A 85 8.11 6.22 -15.82
CA TYR A 85 6.91 6.51 -15.04
C TYR A 85 6.36 7.91 -15.38
N TRP A 86 7.23 8.93 -15.40
CA TRP A 86 6.86 10.31 -15.71
C TRP A 86 6.32 10.44 -17.14
N HIS A 87 7.06 9.91 -18.14
CA HIS A 87 6.66 9.93 -19.54
C HIS A 87 5.34 9.19 -19.78
N PHE A 88 5.19 8.01 -19.18
CA PHE A 88 3.96 7.23 -19.33
C PHE A 88 2.71 8.03 -19.00
N PHE A 89 2.69 8.73 -17.88
CA PHE A 89 1.52 9.50 -17.49
C PHE A 89 1.32 10.76 -18.34
N HIS A 90 2.36 11.55 -18.56
CA HIS A 90 2.26 12.80 -19.33
C HIS A 90 1.94 12.59 -20.82
N GLU A 91 2.28 11.43 -21.38
CA GLU A 91 1.99 11.10 -22.78
C GLU A 91 0.60 10.50 -22.99
N HIS A 92 0.06 9.80 -21.97
CA HIS A 92 -1.18 9.02 -22.13
C HIS A 92 -2.40 9.62 -21.44
N TYR A 93 -2.22 10.53 -20.48
CA TYR A 93 -3.33 11.06 -19.69
C TYR A 93 -3.38 12.59 -19.73
N PRO A 94 -4.59 13.20 -19.81
CA PRO A 94 -4.76 14.63 -19.60
C PRO A 94 -4.70 14.96 -18.10
N ASN A 95 -4.49 16.26 -17.77
CA ASN A 95 -4.53 16.77 -16.41
C ASN A 95 -3.59 16.05 -15.43
N VAL A 96 -2.35 15.81 -15.85
CA VAL A 96 -1.28 15.24 -15.05
C VAL A 96 -0.42 16.35 -14.47
N TYR A 97 -0.17 16.28 -13.16
CA TYR A 97 0.63 17.26 -12.42
C TYR A 97 1.69 16.54 -11.60
N ASP A 98 2.86 17.17 -11.48
CA ASP A 98 3.95 16.65 -10.66
C ASP A 98 3.87 17.24 -9.26
N PHE A 99 3.89 16.38 -8.24
CA PHE A 99 3.99 16.82 -6.86
C PHE A 99 5.40 17.34 -6.57
N THR A 100 5.50 18.55 -6.04
CA THR A 100 6.75 19.16 -5.57
C THR A 100 6.59 19.63 -4.14
N ASN A 101 7.69 19.89 -3.43
CA ASN A 101 7.67 20.37 -2.03
C ASN A 101 6.90 21.69 -1.83
N THR A 102 6.69 22.45 -2.91
CA THR A 102 5.91 23.70 -2.88
C THR A 102 4.47 23.54 -3.35
N PHE A 103 4.08 22.32 -3.70
CA PHE A 103 2.78 22.01 -4.26
C PHE A 103 1.80 21.64 -3.14
N ASP A 104 0.71 22.36 -3.06
CA ASP A 104 -0.39 22.07 -2.14
C ASP A 104 -1.59 21.48 -2.91
N LEU A 105 -1.92 20.23 -2.63
CA LEU A 105 -3.05 19.53 -3.24
C LEU A 105 -4.40 20.22 -2.98
N SER A 106 -4.50 21.06 -1.95
CA SER A 106 -5.72 21.82 -1.65
C SER A 106 -6.10 22.80 -2.76
N VAL A 107 -5.15 23.21 -3.62
CA VAL A 107 -5.43 24.10 -4.78
C VAL A 107 -6.41 23.48 -5.77
N PHE A 108 -6.47 22.15 -5.85
CA PHE A 108 -7.46 21.44 -6.65
C PHE A 108 -8.83 21.39 -5.98
N ALA A 109 -8.94 21.73 -4.70
CA ALA A 109 -10.14 21.53 -3.89
C ALA A 109 -10.77 20.14 -4.15
N PRO A 110 -10.02 19.04 -3.95
CA PRO A 110 -10.51 17.70 -4.26
C PRO A 110 -11.65 17.30 -3.33
N ASP A 111 -12.58 16.52 -3.84
CA ASP A 111 -13.62 15.87 -3.03
C ASP A 111 -13.14 14.52 -2.56
N TYR A 112 -12.43 13.79 -3.44
CA TYR A 112 -11.87 12.48 -3.16
C TYR A 112 -10.45 12.40 -3.68
N ILE A 113 -9.59 11.70 -2.91
CA ILE A 113 -8.23 11.36 -3.33
C ILE A 113 -8.07 9.84 -3.28
N PHE A 114 -7.79 9.23 -4.42
CA PHE A 114 -7.44 7.82 -4.52
C PHE A 114 -5.94 7.65 -4.26
N MET A 115 -5.63 6.86 -3.23
CA MET A 115 -4.26 6.56 -2.81
C MET A 115 -3.75 5.32 -3.54
N ALA A 116 -2.48 5.34 -3.99
CA ALA A 116 -1.91 4.24 -4.78
C ALA A 116 -1.44 3.05 -3.93
N SER A 117 -0.96 3.29 -2.71
CA SER A 117 -0.42 2.23 -1.86
C SER A 117 -0.54 2.58 -0.38
N PRO A 118 -0.54 1.58 0.54
CA PRO A 118 -0.68 1.84 1.98
C PRO A 118 0.66 2.21 2.66
N TYR A 119 1.78 2.15 1.95
CA TYR A 119 3.12 2.30 2.55
C TYR A 119 3.49 3.77 2.73
N GLU A 120 3.23 4.32 3.92
CA GLU A 120 3.55 5.70 4.28
C GLU A 120 5.06 6.00 4.18
N GLY A 121 5.92 5.03 4.51
CA GLY A 121 7.38 5.17 4.40
C GLY A 121 7.91 5.37 2.97
N LEU A 122 7.11 5.05 1.95
CA LEU A 122 7.44 5.29 0.54
C LEU A 122 6.98 6.68 0.06
N ARG A 123 6.36 7.48 0.92
CA ARG A 123 5.91 8.86 0.66
C ARG A 123 6.59 9.83 1.62
N PRO A 124 7.86 10.17 1.39
CA PRO A 124 8.63 11.01 2.31
C PRO A 124 8.26 12.49 2.22
N LEU A 125 7.64 12.93 1.10
CA LEU A 125 7.29 14.33 0.93
C LEU A 125 6.14 14.75 1.86
N VAL A 126 6.31 15.88 2.52
CA VAL A 126 5.28 16.50 3.34
C VAL A 126 4.03 16.77 2.49
N GLY A 127 2.86 16.49 3.05
CA GLY A 127 1.58 16.67 2.33
C GLY A 127 1.19 15.53 1.41
N THR A 128 1.96 14.42 1.33
CA THR A 128 1.60 13.22 0.55
C THR A 128 1.11 12.05 1.40
N ARG A 129 1.22 12.15 2.70
CA ARG A 129 0.79 11.10 3.64
C ARG A 129 -0.72 11.13 3.83
N ALA A 130 -1.30 9.97 4.09
CA ALA A 130 -2.74 9.84 4.30
C ALA A 130 -3.27 10.81 5.36
N ARG A 131 -2.54 10.98 6.47
CA ARG A 131 -2.87 11.92 7.53
C ARG A 131 -3.01 13.36 7.04
N ASP A 132 -2.11 13.81 6.17
CA ASP A 132 -2.12 15.19 5.67
C ASP A 132 -3.24 15.38 4.63
N LEU A 133 -3.42 14.39 3.77
CA LEU A 133 -4.41 14.41 2.70
C LEU A 133 -5.85 14.28 3.22
N ALA A 134 -6.07 13.54 4.31
CA ALA A 134 -7.38 13.43 4.95
C ALA A 134 -7.92 14.79 5.48
N ARG A 135 -7.05 15.80 5.59
CA ARG A 135 -7.44 17.18 5.96
C ARG A 135 -8.10 17.94 4.84
N ILE A 136 -7.86 17.52 3.60
CA ILE A 136 -8.31 18.27 2.41
C ILE A 136 -9.36 17.52 1.61
N ALA A 137 -9.42 16.18 1.68
CA ALA A 137 -10.40 15.39 0.95
C ALA A 137 -10.70 14.05 1.64
N LYS A 138 -11.77 13.38 1.20
CA LYS A 138 -12.03 11.99 1.58
C LYS A 138 -11.04 11.07 0.85
N LEU A 139 -10.34 10.24 1.61
CA LEU A 139 -9.38 9.31 1.04
C LEU A 139 -10.03 7.99 0.66
N CYS A 140 -9.71 7.54 -0.54
CA CYS A 140 -10.15 6.28 -1.11
C CYS A 140 -8.95 5.39 -1.42
N TYR A 141 -9.10 4.10 -1.25
CA TYR A 141 -8.08 3.13 -1.60
C TYR A 141 -8.71 1.92 -2.29
N VAL A 142 -8.15 1.55 -3.43
CA VAL A 142 -8.34 0.25 -4.07
C VAL A 142 -7.05 -0.52 -3.85
N ALA A 143 -7.13 -1.72 -3.33
CA ALA A 143 -5.94 -2.53 -3.04
C ALA A 143 -5.05 -2.64 -4.29
N TYR A 144 -3.75 -2.36 -4.15
CA TYR A 144 -2.80 -2.44 -5.26
C TYR A 144 -2.44 -3.89 -5.65
N GLY A 145 -2.86 -4.84 -4.84
CA GLY A 145 -2.72 -6.28 -5.07
C GLY A 145 -3.73 -7.04 -4.23
N THR A 146 -4.06 -8.26 -4.63
CA THR A 146 -5.00 -9.09 -3.89
C THR A 146 -4.39 -9.71 -2.65
N GLN A 147 -5.14 -9.74 -1.56
CA GLN A 147 -4.72 -10.31 -0.28
C GLN A 147 -4.96 -11.83 -0.27
N GLY A 148 -4.12 -12.56 -0.99
CA GLY A 148 -4.26 -14.02 -1.10
C GLY A 148 -3.83 -14.81 0.13
N LEU A 149 -3.17 -14.20 1.12
CA LEU A 149 -2.78 -14.82 2.38
C LEU A 149 -3.34 -14.04 3.56
N LYS A 150 -3.84 -14.74 4.57
CA LYS A 150 -4.40 -14.11 5.80
C LYS A 150 -3.38 -13.24 6.53
N PHE A 151 -2.09 -13.58 6.42
CA PHE A 151 -1.03 -12.75 6.97
C PHE A 151 -1.05 -11.32 6.44
N PHE A 152 -1.34 -11.11 5.14
CA PHE A 152 -1.37 -9.76 4.57
C PHE A 152 -2.58 -8.96 5.04
N ILE A 153 -3.76 -9.60 5.14
CA ILE A 153 -4.94 -8.97 5.77
C ILE A 153 -4.60 -8.53 7.20
N TYR A 154 -4.00 -9.43 7.99
CA TYR A 154 -3.58 -9.08 9.33
C TYR A 154 -2.55 -7.94 9.35
N SER A 155 -1.57 -7.95 8.44
CA SER A 155 -0.56 -6.89 8.32
C SER A 155 -1.21 -5.53 8.05
N GLU A 156 -2.22 -5.45 7.18
CA GLU A 156 -2.94 -4.21 6.89
C GLU A 156 -3.70 -3.68 8.10
N THR A 157 -4.31 -4.56 8.90
CA THR A 157 -4.97 -4.12 10.15
C THR A 157 -3.98 -3.48 11.14
N MET A 158 -2.68 -3.72 10.97
CA MET A 158 -1.62 -3.17 11.81
C MET A 158 -0.94 -1.92 11.22
N MET A 159 -1.51 -1.33 10.13
CA MET A 159 -1.04 -0.08 9.51
C MET A 159 -2.02 1.08 9.74
N PRO A 160 -2.26 1.48 11.00
CA PRO A 160 -3.25 2.51 11.34
C PRO A 160 -2.90 3.89 10.77
N GLU A 161 -1.62 4.18 10.56
CA GLU A 161 -1.12 5.44 9.99
C GLU A 161 -1.66 5.70 8.59
N PHE A 162 -2.06 4.65 7.87
CA PHE A 162 -2.70 4.74 6.56
C PHE A 162 -4.21 4.46 6.64
N PHE A 163 -4.58 3.24 7.08
CA PHE A 163 -5.97 2.78 6.97
C PHE A 163 -6.95 3.57 7.84
N SER A 164 -6.49 4.15 8.96
CA SER A 164 -7.36 4.97 9.81
C SER A 164 -7.80 6.28 9.17
N HIS A 165 -7.09 6.75 8.16
CA HIS A 165 -7.38 8.01 7.47
C HIS A 165 -8.26 7.84 6.23
N LEU A 166 -8.57 6.59 5.86
CA LEU A 166 -9.42 6.31 4.71
C LEU A 166 -10.89 6.53 5.05
N SER A 167 -11.62 7.20 4.14
CA SER A 167 -13.08 7.21 4.15
C SER A 167 -13.63 5.97 3.44
N PHE A 168 -12.94 5.48 2.40
CA PHE A 168 -13.34 4.30 1.65
C PHE A 168 -12.14 3.39 1.39
N TYR A 169 -12.27 2.14 1.77
CA TYR A 169 -11.41 1.07 1.31
C TYR A 169 -12.24 0.05 0.53
N PHE A 170 -11.97 -0.07 -0.77
CA PHE A 170 -12.57 -1.06 -1.64
C PHE A 170 -11.75 -2.35 -1.56
N CYS A 171 -12.20 -3.23 -0.69
CA CYS A 171 -11.54 -4.50 -0.38
C CYS A 171 -11.66 -5.47 -1.56
N ASP A 172 -10.73 -6.41 -1.66
CA ASP A 172 -10.77 -7.45 -2.68
C ASP A 172 -11.71 -8.62 -2.31
N SER A 173 -12.02 -8.77 -1.02
CA SER A 173 -12.81 -9.87 -0.48
C SER A 173 -13.63 -9.47 0.74
N GLU A 174 -14.68 -10.25 1.05
CA GLU A 174 -15.47 -10.11 2.27
C GLU A 174 -14.65 -10.47 3.52
N GLU A 175 -13.68 -11.39 3.40
CA GLU A 175 -12.76 -11.75 4.49
C GLU A 175 -11.91 -10.54 4.91
N GLU A 176 -11.34 -9.83 3.93
CA GLU A 176 -10.58 -8.61 4.17
C GLU A 176 -11.46 -7.51 4.77
N LYS A 177 -12.63 -7.24 4.17
CA LYS A 177 -13.60 -6.28 4.67
C LYS A 177 -13.93 -6.54 6.14
N SER A 178 -14.30 -7.77 6.49
CA SER A 178 -14.65 -8.14 7.86
C SER A 178 -13.51 -7.94 8.84
N ALA A 179 -12.27 -8.25 8.45
CA ALA A 179 -11.08 -8.05 9.27
C ALA A 179 -10.82 -6.55 9.51
N MET A 180 -10.97 -5.73 8.48
CA MET A 180 -10.78 -4.28 8.57
C MET A 180 -11.90 -3.62 9.40
N GLU A 181 -13.16 -4.01 9.25
CA GLU A 181 -14.25 -3.53 10.09
C GLU A 181 -14.02 -3.87 11.57
N ALA A 182 -13.52 -5.07 11.86
CA ALA A 182 -13.16 -5.47 13.22
C ALA A 182 -11.96 -4.69 13.78
N ALA A 183 -11.03 -4.25 12.93
CA ALA A 183 -9.88 -3.46 13.34
C ALA A 183 -10.23 -1.98 13.62
N TYR A 184 -11.23 -1.43 12.92
CA TYR A 184 -11.63 -0.01 12.99
C TYR A 184 -13.12 0.20 13.37
N PRO A 185 -13.63 -0.46 14.44
CA PRO A 185 -15.06 -0.47 14.74
C PRO A 185 -15.62 0.92 15.08
N LEU A 186 -14.80 1.82 15.61
CA LEU A 186 -15.27 3.14 16.05
C LEU A 186 -15.64 4.05 14.87
N THR A 187 -14.81 4.11 13.85
CA THR A 187 -15.05 4.92 12.65
C THR A 187 -16.10 4.31 11.73
N VAL A 188 -16.14 2.97 11.68
CA VAL A 188 -17.19 2.22 10.96
C VAL A 188 -18.55 2.47 11.60
N ASN A 189 -18.67 2.33 12.92
CA ASN A 189 -19.94 2.55 13.64
C ASN A 189 -20.39 4.03 13.59
N ALA A 190 -19.44 4.97 13.47
CA ALA A 190 -19.75 6.38 13.27
C ALA A 190 -20.15 6.71 11.83
N GLY A 191 -20.05 5.78 10.89
CA GLY A 191 -20.39 5.98 9.49
C GLY A 191 -19.41 6.90 8.72
N VAL A 192 -18.19 7.11 9.25
CA VAL A 192 -17.18 7.97 8.61
C VAL A 192 -16.11 7.17 7.86
N GLN A 193 -16.10 5.84 8.03
CA GLN A 193 -15.19 4.93 7.34
C GLN A 193 -15.96 3.72 6.83
N HIS A 194 -15.69 3.36 5.58
CA HIS A 194 -16.39 2.29 4.88
C HIS A 194 -15.38 1.32 4.27
N PHE A 195 -15.49 0.05 4.68
CA PHE A 195 -14.82 -1.08 4.04
C PHE A 195 -15.84 -1.78 3.15
N VAL A 196 -15.55 -1.89 1.85
CA VAL A 196 -16.58 -2.27 0.87
C VAL A 196 -16.07 -3.37 -0.05
N ASP A 197 -16.70 -4.56 -0.01
CA ASP A 197 -16.49 -5.61 -1.02
C ASP A 197 -17.55 -5.46 -2.13
N ILE A 198 -17.15 -4.87 -3.23
CA ILE A 198 -17.98 -4.69 -4.43
C ILE A 198 -17.31 -5.23 -5.69
N GLY A 199 -16.38 -6.14 -5.49
CA GLY A 199 -15.50 -6.69 -6.51
C GLY A 199 -14.22 -5.88 -6.65
N TYR A 200 -13.26 -6.46 -7.36
CA TYR A 200 -11.93 -5.89 -7.50
C TYR A 200 -11.68 -5.36 -8.91
N PRO A 201 -11.53 -4.03 -9.10
CA PRO A 201 -11.32 -3.42 -10.42
C PRO A 201 -10.06 -3.92 -11.14
N GLY A 202 -9.00 -4.24 -10.41
CA GLY A 202 -7.74 -4.75 -10.96
C GLY A 202 -7.86 -6.09 -11.72
N PHE A 203 -9.01 -6.76 -11.63
CA PHE A 203 -9.27 -7.97 -12.42
C PHE A 203 -9.93 -7.69 -13.78
N GLU A 204 -10.50 -6.52 -14.00
CA GLU A 204 -11.28 -6.22 -15.21
C GLU A 204 -10.53 -6.49 -16.52
N PRO A 205 -9.23 -6.21 -16.66
CA PRO A 205 -8.48 -6.54 -17.87
C PRO A 205 -8.48 -8.04 -18.20
N TYR A 206 -8.61 -8.90 -17.19
CA TYR A 206 -8.55 -10.37 -17.34
C TYR A 206 -9.92 -11.03 -17.49
N LEU A 207 -10.99 -10.39 -16.95
CA LEU A 207 -12.34 -10.97 -16.93
C LEU A 207 -12.97 -11.11 -18.31
N ASN A 208 -12.63 -10.23 -19.24
CA ASN A 208 -13.18 -10.19 -20.59
C ASN A 208 -12.34 -10.97 -21.60
N THR A 209 -11.33 -11.72 -21.16
CA THR A 209 -10.51 -12.55 -22.05
C THR A 209 -11.32 -13.75 -22.52
N PRO A 210 -11.50 -13.95 -23.85
CA PRO A 210 -12.18 -15.12 -24.36
C PRO A 210 -11.41 -16.39 -23.98
N HIS A 211 -12.16 -17.48 -23.77
CA HIS A 211 -11.53 -18.79 -23.66
C HIS A 211 -10.86 -19.17 -24.99
N GLU A 212 -9.60 -19.52 -24.93
CA GLU A 212 -8.84 -20.00 -26.10
C GLU A 212 -8.36 -21.43 -25.85
N GLU A 213 -8.68 -22.35 -26.76
CA GLU A 213 -8.01 -23.63 -26.76
C GLU A 213 -6.56 -23.43 -27.20
N ARG A 214 -5.61 -23.84 -26.35
CA ARG A 214 -4.18 -23.63 -26.58
C ARG A 214 -3.42 -24.96 -26.53
N VAL A 215 -2.41 -25.06 -27.36
CA VAL A 215 -1.39 -26.08 -27.21
C VAL A 215 -0.38 -25.60 -26.20
N MET A 216 -0.18 -26.34 -25.11
CA MET A 216 0.72 -25.98 -24.02
C MET A 216 2.18 -26.01 -24.52
N ARG A 217 2.75 -24.84 -24.75
CA ARG A 217 4.11 -24.67 -25.32
C ARG A 217 4.96 -23.68 -24.56
N LYS A 218 4.37 -22.85 -23.69
CA LYS A 218 5.10 -21.82 -22.97
C LYS A 218 4.85 -21.93 -21.47
N VAL A 219 5.92 -22.22 -20.73
CA VAL A 219 5.93 -22.31 -19.28
C VAL A 219 6.53 -21.01 -18.71
N LEU A 220 5.77 -20.33 -17.87
CA LEU A 220 6.22 -19.18 -17.10
C LEU A 220 6.48 -19.60 -15.66
N TRP A 221 7.70 -19.39 -15.17
CA TRP A 221 8.02 -19.56 -13.77
C TRP A 221 8.15 -18.19 -13.08
N MET A 222 7.37 -17.99 -12.02
CA MET A 222 7.36 -16.76 -11.22
C MET A 222 7.77 -17.05 -9.78
N PRO A 223 9.08 -17.10 -9.49
CA PRO A 223 9.56 -17.25 -8.12
C PRO A 223 9.40 -15.96 -7.33
N ARG A 224 9.09 -16.12 -6.03
CA ARG A 224 8.91 -15.00 -5.11
C ARG A 224 10.26 -14.41 -4.67
N TRP A 225 10.24 -13.15 -4.26
CA TRP A 225 11.41 -12.37 -3.84
C TRP A 225 11.92 -12.68 -2.41
N ASN A 226 11.13 -13.38 -1.59
CA ASN A 226 11.43 -13.65 -0.19
C ASN A 226 11.35 -15.13 0.12
N THR A 227 12.27 -15.64 0.93
CA THR A 227 12.33 -17.04 1.36
C THR A 227 11.63 -17.30 2.70
N GLU A 228 11.03 -16.28 3.32
CA GLU A 228 10.33 -16.42 4.59
C GLU A 228 8.96 -17.09 4.38
N GLU A 229 8.79 -18.28 4.94
CA GLU A 229 7.64 -19.17 4.69
C GLU A 229 6.29 -18.52 5.05
N ARG A 230 6.19 -17.87 6.21
CA ARG A 230 4.93 -17.27 6.68
C ARG A 230 4.41 -16.11 5.82
N ILE A 231 5.22 -15.53 4.95
CA ILE A 231 4.82 -14.50 3.98
C ILE A 231 4.88 -15.00 2.54
N GLY A 232 4.71 -16.29 2.33
CA GLY A 232 4.64 -16.90 1.01
C GLY A 232 5.99 -17.25 0.41
N GLY A 233 6.91 -17.80 1.20
CA GLY A 233 8.32 -18.08 0.86
C GLY A 233 8.58 -18.71 -0.50
N SER A 234 9.74 -18.41 -1.07
CA SER A 234 10.14 -18.83 -2.41
C SER A 234 10.72 -20.23 -2.45
N HIS A 235 10.34 -21.02 -3.45
CA HIS A 235 10.97 -22.28 -3.81
C HIS A 235 12.18 -22.12 -4.74
N PHE A 236 12.64 -20.90 -4.99
CA PHE A 236 13.72 -20.62 -5.94
C PHE A 236 14.95 -21.48 -5.68
N PHE A 237 15.48 -21.50 -4.46
CA PHE A 237 16.70 -22.27 -4.13
C PHE A 237 16.50 -23.79 -4.25
N ALA A 238 15.32 -24.28 -3.97
CA ALA A 238 15.01 -25.70 -4.12
C ALA A 238 14.84 -26.13 -5.59
N PHE A 239 14.40 -25.19 -6.47
CA PHE A 239 14.01 -25.54 -7.84
C PHE A 239 14.99 -25.05 -8.91
N LYS A 240 15.82 -24.04 -8.66
CA LYS A 240 16.59 -23.32 -9.68
C LYS A 240 17.44 -24.23 -10.59
N ASP A 241 18.15 -25.20 -10.02
CA ASP A 241 19.06 -26.07 -10.81
C ASP A 241 18.28 -27.15 -11.55
N ALA A 242 17.27 -27.72 -10.92
CA ALA A 242 16.41 -28.72 -11.51
C ALA A 242 15.50 -28.14 -12.62
N PHE A 243 15.07 -26.89 -12.45
CA PHE A 243 14.34 -26.15 -13.50
C PHE A 243 15.20 -25.93 -14.76
N LEU A 244 16.47 -25.56 -14.60
CA LEU A 244 17.40 -25.43 -15.71
C LEU A 244 17.57 -26.72 -16.48
N ALA A 245 17.79 -27.83 -15.78
CA ALA A 245 17.92 -29.16 -16.41
C ALA A 245 16.62 -29.60 -17.14
N PHE A 246 15.46 -29.30 -16.56
CA PHE A 246 14.17 -29.56 -17.18
C PHE A 246 13.97 -28.69 -18.43
N ALA A 247 14.27 -27.41 -18.33
CA ALA A 247 14.14 -26.46 -19.44
C ALA A 247 15.06 -26.85 -20.61
N GLU A 248 16.32 -27.18 -20.36
CA GLU A 248 17.26 -27.63 -21.40
C GLU A 248 16.74 -28.86 -22.15
N LYS A 249 16.18 -29.85 -21.40
CA LYS A 249 15.61 -31.06 -22.00
C LYS A 249 14.43 -30.74 -22.92
N TYR A 250 13.48 -29.93 -22.47
CA TYR A 250 12.21 -29.70 -23.17
C TYR A 250 12.26 -28.54 -24.20
N SER A 251 13.21 -27.61 -24.10
CA SER A 251 13.43 -26.59 -25.11
C SER A 251 13.78 -27.22 -26.47
N ARG A 252 14.54 -28.32 -26.47
CA ARG A 252 14.84 -29.10 -27.66
C ARG A 252 13.61 -29.74 -28.29
N ALA A 253 12.53 -29.91 -27.54
CA ALA A 253 11.22 -30.37 -28.00
C ALA A 253 10.27 -29.23 -28.41
N GLY A 254 10.76 -27.98 -28.46
CA GLY A 254 9.98 -26.80 -28.88
C GLY A 254 9.13 -26.20 -27.76
N ILE A 255 9.40 -26.51 -26.51
CA ILE A 255 8.77 -25.85 -25.36
C ILE A 255 9.58 -24.59 -25.01
N GLN A 256 8.89 -23.48 -24.79
CA GLN A 256 9.49 -22.21 -24.37
C GLN A 256 9.41 -22.09 -22.84
N PHE A 257 10.52 -21.68 -22.24
CA PHE A 257 10.59 -21.42 -20.81
C PHE A 257 10.93 -19.96 -20.57
N VAL A 258 10.16 -19.33 -19.69
CA VAL A 258 10.37 -17.97 -19.24
C VAL A 258 10.44 -17.98 -17.72
N ILE A 259 11.44 -17.36 -17.15
CA ILE A 259 11.46 -17.02 -15.74
C ILE A 259 11.23 -15.52 -15.59
N ARG A 260 10.23 -15.15 -14.79
CA ARG A 260 9.94 -13.76 -14.42
C ARG A 260 10.08 -13.63 -12.91
N PRO A 261 11.28 -13.34 -12.41
CA PRO A 261 11.48 -13.10 -10.98
C PRO A 261 10.74 -11.82 -10.55
N HIS A 262 10.32 -11.78 -9.31
CA HIS A 262 9.87 -10.53 -8.72
C HIS A 262 11.00 -9.48 -8.80
N PRO A 263 10.73 -8.20 -9.11
CA PRO A 263 11.78 -7.18 -9.29
C PRO A 263 12.79 -7.06 -8.14
N LEU A 264 12.37 -7.35 -6.91
CA LEU A 264 13.23 -7.31 -5.73
C LEU A 264 13.95 -8.64 -5.43
N MET A 265 13.77 -9.69 -6.23
CA MET A 265 14.21 -11.04 -5.84
C MET A 265 15.72 -11.16 -5.71
N PHE A 266 16.46 -10.84 -6.75
CA PHE A 266 17.91 -11.02 -6.73
C PHE A 266 18.59 -10.04 -5.78
N ASP A 267 18.15 -8.78 -5.75
CA ASP A 267 18.67 -7.78 -4.82
C ASP A 267 18.46 -8.20 -3.36
N ASN A 268 17.28 -8.71 -3.03
CA ASN A 268 16.98 -9.19 -1.69
C ASN A 268 17.81 -10.41 -1.31
N PHE A 269 18.04 -11.34 -2.24
CA PHE A 269 18.90 -12.51 -1.98
C PHE A 269 20.35 -12.10 -1.74
N VAL A 270 20.85 -11.10 -2.47
CA VAL A 270 22.20 -10.56 -2.23
C VAL A 270 22.27 -9.84 -0.89
N GLN A 271 21.32 -8.97 -0.58
CA GLN A 271 21.28 -8.23 0.68
C GLN A 271 21.21 -9.16 1.91
N LYS A 272 20.50 -10.28 1.79
CA LYS A 272 20.39 -11.30 2.85
C LYS A 272 21.57 -12.28 2.87
N GLY A 273 22.54 -12.13 1.99
CA GLY A 273 23.68 -13.04 1.89
C GLY A 273 23.33 -14.45 1.42
N GLN A 274 22.18 -14.64 0.78
CA GLN A 274 21.73 -15.93 0.23
C GLN A 274 22.34 -16.21 -1.15
N MET A 275 22.72 -15.17 -1.88
CA MET A 275 23.51 -15.20 -3.09
C MET A 275 24.52 -14.06 -3.08
N THR A 276 25.64 -14.23 -3.79
CA THR A 276 26.55 -13.16 -4.15
C THR A 276 26.12 -12.55 -5.50
N GLU A 277 26.54 -11.34 -5.80
CA GLU A 277 26.30 -10.74 -7.11
C GLU A 277 26.89 -11.60 -8.25
N GLN A 278 28.01 -12.31 -8.00
CA GLN A 278 28.61 -13.19 -8.99
C GLN A 278 27.71 -14.40 -9.25
N GLU A 279 27.18 -15.05 -8.21
CA GLU A 279 26.23 -16.16 -8.37
C GLU A 279 24.95 -15.75 -9.10
N VAL A 280 24.46 -14.52 -8.90
CA VAL A 280 23.33 -13.97 -9.68
C VAL A 280 23.71 -13.85 -11.16
N ARG A 281 24.89 -13.28 -11.47
CA ARG A 281 25.37 -13.17 -12.86
C ARG A 281 25.52 -14.55 -13.52
N ASP A 282 26.12 -15.48 -12.80
CA ASP A 282 26.36 -16.85 -13.30
C ASP A 282 25.03 -17.58 -13.55
N TYR A 283 24.05 -17.42 -12.66
CA TYR A 283 22.72 -18.01 -12.84
C TYR A 283 21.99 -17.41 -14.06
N LYS A 284 22.04 -16.10 -14.26
CA LYS A 284 21.47 -15.45 -15.45
C LYS A 284 22.10 -15.96 -16.74
N ALA A 285 23.42 -16.15 -16.77
CA ALA A 285 24.11 -16.75 -17.91
C ALA A 285 23.70 -18.22 -18.14
N GLN A 286 23.49 -19.00 -17.08
CA GLN A 286 22.99 -20.37 -17.19
C GLN A 286 21.57 -20.44 -17.76
N LEU A 287 20.67 -19.51 -17.38
CA LEU A 287 19.33 -19.41 -17.98
C LEU A 287 19.41 -19.29 -19.51
N GLU A 288 20.22 -18.38 -20.00
CA GLU A 288 20.43 -18.17 -21.45
C GLU A 288 20.99 -19.44 -22.12
N MET A 289 21.99 -20.06 -21.52
CA MET A 289 22.59 -21.32 -22.03
C MET A 289 21.58 -22.48 -22.11
N CYS A 290 20.64 -22.56 -21.18
CA CYS A 290 19.58 -23.57 -21.15
C CYS A 290 18.36 -23.22 -22.01
N GLY A 291 18.38 -22.09 -22.74
CA GLY A 291 17.27 -21.63 -23.58
C GLY A 291 16.09 -21.08 -22.80
N VAL A 292 16.32 -20.59 -21.59
CA VAL A 292 15.31 -19.94 -20.75
C VAL A 292 15.37 -18.42 -20.96
N THR A 293 14.25 -17.81 -21.28
CA THR A 293 14.14 -16.36 -21.37
C THR A 293 14.02 -15.77 -19.95
N LEU A 294 14.90 -14.86 -19.59
CA LEU A 294 14.78 -14.06 -18.37
C LEU A 294 13.97 -12.81 -18.68
N ASP A 295 12.83 -12.65 -18.01
CA ASP A 295 11.97 -11.47 -18.09
C ASP A 295 12.07 -10.65 -16.80
N GLU A 296 12.89 -9.62 -16.83
CA GLU A 296 13.06 -8.63 -15.75
C GLU A 296 12.31 -7.32 -16.04
N GLY A 297 11.35 -7.33 -16.97
CA GLY A 297 10.55 -6.15 -17.28
C GLY A 297 9.72 -5.72 -16.07
N LEU A 298 9.90 -4.47 -15.63
CA LEU A 298 9.08 -3.87 -14.56
C LEU A 298 7.63 -3.73 -15.00
N PHE A 299 7.40 -3.50 -16.28
CA PHE A 299 6.12 -3.32 -16.94
C PHE A 299 5.74 -4.58 -17.71
N ALA A 300 4.51 -4.65 -18.23
CA ALA A 300 4.03 -5.76 -19.05
C ALA A 300 3.87 -7.12 -18.30
N ALA A 301 3.58 -7.09 -16.99
CA ALA A 301 3.21 -8.33 -16.30
C ALA A 301 1.99 -8.99 -16.95
N GLU A 302 1.00 -8.20 -17.37
CA GLU A 302 -0.18 -8.66 -18.10
C GLU A 302 0.20 -9.37 -19.40
N GLU A 303 1.12 -8.79 -20.19
CA GLU A 303 1.58 -9.38 -21.44
C GLU A 303 2.26 -10.74 -21.22
N ALA A 304 3.13 -10.83 -20.21
CA ALA A 304 3.79 -12.08 -19.84
C ALA A 304 2.78 -13.16 -19.42
N LEU A 305 1.79 -12.79 -18.60
CA LEU A 305 0.71 -13.69 -18.19
C LEU A 305 -0.12 -14.16 -19.40
N ARG A 306 -0.50 -13.24 -20.29
CA ARG A 306 -1.27 -13.56 -21.50
C ARG A 306 -0.49 -14.44 -22.48
N ALA A 307 0.83 -14.30 -22.52
CA ALA A 307 1.68 -15.10 -23.38
C ALA A 307 1.93 -16.51 -22.87
N ALA A 308 1.82 -16.76 -21.56
CA ALA A 308 2.11 -18.05 -20.95
C ALA A 308 0.92 -19.03 -21.11
N ASP A 309 1.23 -20.31 -21.26
CA ASP A 309 0.22 -21.39 -21.30
C ASP A 309 0.12 -22.10 -19.94
N ILE A 310 1.23 -22.23 -19.24
CA ILE A 310 1.32 -22.85 -17.90
C ILE A 310 2.07 -21.90 -16.99
N LEU A 311 1.55 -21.68 -15.78
CA LEU A 311 2.24 -20.92 -14.73
C LEU A 311 2.76 -21.88 -13.65
N LEU A 312 4.06 -21.83 -13.37
CA LEU A 312 4.67 -22.38 -12.15
C LEU A 312 4.98 -21.22 -11.22
N THR A 313 4.50 -21.25 -9.99
CA THR A 313 4.58 -20.06 -9.14
C THR A 313 4.56 -20.37 -7.64
N ASP A 314 5.22 -19.51 -6.88
CA ASP A 314 5.00 -19.32 -5.47
C ASP A 314 3.78 -18.40 -5.24
N PHE A 315 3.55 -17.93 -4.01
CA PHE A 315 2.55 -16.91 -3.77
C PHE A 315 2.89 -15.60 -4.52
N SER A 316 1.92 -15.09 -5.27
CA SER A 316 2.00 -13.80 -5.97
C SER A 316 0.60 -13.20 -6.14
N SER A 317 0.50 -11.88 -6.10
CA SER A 317 -0.73 -11.14 -6.47
C SER A 317 -1.12 -11.35 -7.95
N LEU A 318 -0.19 -11.84 -8.78
CA LEU A 318 -0.44 -12.16 -10.19
C LEU A 318 -1.05 -13.55 -10.42
N ASN A 319 -1.16 -14.38 -9.39
CA ASN A 319 -1.71 -15.73 -9.51
C ASN A 319 -3.20 -15.70 -9.86
N MET A 320 -3.98 -14.84 -9.19
CA MET A 320 -5.40 -14.68 -9.52
C MET A 320 -5.62 -14.11 -10.92
N PRO A 321 -4.94 -13.03 -11.36
CA PRO A 321 -4.98 -12.58 -12.76
C PRO A 321 -4.70 -13.68 -13.79
N PHE A 322 -3.66 -14.50 -13.55
CA PHE A 322 -3.37 -15.63 -14.46
C PHE A 322 -4.48 -16.68 -14.45
N PHE A 323 -4.98 -17.03 -13.26
CA PHE A 323 -6.07 -18.01 -13.12
C PHE A 323 -7.34 -17.57 -13.86
N LEU A 324 -7.65 -16.26 -13.86
CA LEU A 324 -8.78 -15.70 -14.61
C LEU A 324 -8.67 -15.86 -16.14
N LEU A 325 -7.47 -16.13 -16.66
CA LEU A 325 -7.27 -16.52 -18.07
C LEU A 325 -7.66 -17.97 -18.36
N GLU A 326 -8.16 -18.71 -17.37
CA GLU A 326 -8.58 -20.13 -17.46
C GLU A 326 -7.43 -21.09 -17.79
N ARG A 327 -6.19 -20.73 -17.50
CA ARG A 327 -5.00 -21.54 -17.81
C ARG A 327 -4.49 -22.31 -16.59
N PRO A 328 -3.83 -23.45 -16.80
CA PRO A 328 -3.31 -24.27 -15.72
C PRO A 328 -2.20 -23.56 -14.95
N MET A 329 -2.33 -23.55 -13.63
CA MET A 329 -1.36 -23.02 -12.69
C MET A 329 -0.87 -24.15 -11.78
N ILE A 330 0.44 -24.26 -11.59
CA ILE A 330 1.09 -25.12 -10.61
C ILE A 330 1.56 -24.22 -9.48
N TYR A 331 0.88 -24.29 -8.35
CA TYR A 331 1.18 -23.51 -7.17
C TYR A 331 2.09 -24.27 -6.21
N CYS A 332 3.16 -23.61 -5.79
CA CYS A 332 4.11 -24.16 -4.81
C CYS A 332 3.78 -23.57 -3.43
N PRO A 333 3.10 -24.33 -2.55
CA PRO A 333 2.67 -23.85 -1.25
C PRO A 333 3.81 -23.81 -0.25
N ASN A 334 3.64 -22.97 0.75
CA ASN A 334 4.40 -22.90 1.98
C ASN A 334 3.45 -22.92 3.19
N ASP A 335 3.95 -22.67 4.38
CA ASP A 335 3.17 -22.76 5.63
C ASP A 335 2.21 -21.56 5.84
N SER A 336 2.08 -20.67 4.86
CA SER A 336 1.17 -19.53 4.95
C SER A 336 -0.28 -19.94 4.70
N GLU A 337 -1.20 -19.43 5.52
CA GLU A 337 -2.63 -19.70 5.35
C GLU A 337 -3.24 -18.84 4.24
N PRO A 338 -3.79 -19.44 3.16
CA PRO A 338 -4.46 -18.72 2.12
C PRO A 338 -5.84 -18.20 2.57
N THR A 339 -6.28 -17.09 1.98
CA THR A 339 -7.64 -16.56 2.12
C THR A 339 -8.66 -17.49 1.43
N ASP A 340 -9.94 -17.30 1.71
CA ASP A 340 -10.97 -18.20 1.20
C ASP A 340 -11.11 -18.11 -0.33
N ASP A 341 -11.04 -16.92 -0.92
CA ASP A 341 -11.02 -16.76 -2.39
C ASP A 341 -9.79 -17.46 -3.01
N TYR A 342 -8.64 -17.34 -2.35
CA TYR A 342 -7.42 -18.00 -2.81
C TYR A 342 -7.49 -19.51 -2.66
N LYS A 343 -8.06 -20.04 -1.57
CA LYS A 343 -8.35 -21.47 -1.41
C LYS A 343 -9.24 -21.99 -2.53
N GLN A 344 -10.29 -21.24 -2.88
CA GLN A 344 -11.19 -21.59 -3.98
C GLN A 344 -10.43 -21.67 -5.30
N MET A 345 -9.57 -20.68 -5.62
CA MET A 345 -8.69 -20.70 -6.79
C MET A 345 -7.81 -21.94 -6.82
N LEU A 346 -7.20 -22.31 -5.68
CA LEU A 346 -6.31 -23.47 -5.59
C LEU A 346 -7.02 -24.79 -5.89
N THR A 347 -8.33 -24.91 -5.67
CA THR A 347 -9.07 -26.13 -6.03
C THR A 347 -9.17 -26.38 -7.54
N GLY A 348 -9.02 -25.32 -8.36
CA GLY A 348 -8.94 -25.38 -9.82
C GLY A 348 -7.51 -25.36 -10.37
N SER A 349 -6.51 -25.45 -9.49
CA SER A 349 -5.08 -25.41 -9.79
C SER A 349 -4.39 -26.71 -9.40
N TYR A 350 -3.13 -26.85 -9.75
CA TYR A 350 -2.27 -27.95 -9.33
C TYR A 350 -1.40 -27.48 -8.17
N VAL A 351 -1.08 -28.38 -7.22
CA VAL A 351 -0.24 -28.07 -6.07
C VAL A 351 1.01 -28.95 -6.12
N ALA A 352 2.18 -28.31 -6.03
CA ALA A 352 3.47 -29.00 -6.00
C ALA A 352 4.30 -28.55 -4.79
N ARG A 353 4.57 -29.46 -3.86
CA ARG A 353 5.35 -29.20 -2.64
C ARG A 353 6.84 -29.39 -2.82
N ASN A 354 7.22 -30.00 -3.93
CA ASN A 354 8.60 -30.27 -4.32
C ASN A 354 8.73 -30.31 -5.83
N TRP A 355 9.97 -30.37 -6.30
CA TRP A 355 10.25 -30.36 -7.73
C TRP A 355 9.68 -31.59 -8.48
N ASP A 356 9.68 -32.77 -7.87
CA ASP A 356 9.16 -33.98 -8.55
C ASP A 356 7.65 -33.87 -8.80
N GLU A 357 6.89 -33.31 -7.85
CA GLU A 357 5.47 -33.02 -8.04
C GLU A 357 5.25 -31.95 -9.13
N ALA A 358 6.11 -30.91 -9.17
CA ALA A 358 6.05 -29.90 -10.21
C ALA A 358 6.31 -30.50 -11.60
N VAL A 359 7.32 -31.34 -11.75
CA VAL A 359 7.63 -32.06 -12.99
C VAL A 359 6.47 -32.96 -13.41
N TYR A 360 5.89 -33.70 -12.47
CA TYR A 360 4.73 -34.54 -12.76
C TYR A 360 3.61 -33.72 -13.41
N HIS A 361 3.23 -32.60 -12.83
CA HIS A 361 2.19 -31.75 -13.38
C HIS A 361 2.62 -31.10 -14.71
N LEU A 362 3.83 -30.58 -14.82
CA LEU A 362 4.35 -29.99 -16.05
C LEU A 362 4.30 -30.99 -17.21
N GLU A 363 4.78 -32.23 -17.00
CA GLU A 363 4.77 -33.26 -18.06
C GLU A 363 3.37 -33.68 -18.49
N HIS A 364 2.39 -33.74 -17.57
CA HIS A 364 0.99 -34.01 -17.90
C HIS A 364 0.39 -32.87 -18.73
N LEU A 365 0.55 -31.62 -18.26
CA LEU A 365 0.02 -30.43 -18.95
C LEU A 365 0.64 -30.23 -20.34
N LEU A 366 1.96 -30.45 -20.49
CA LEU A 366 2.65 -30.36 -21.78
C LEU A 366 2.18 -31.44 -22.79
N ARG A 367 1.60 -32.54 -22.32
CA ARG A 367 0.93 -33.56 -23.17
C ARG A 367 -0.53 -33.24 -23.47
N GLY A 368 -1.07 -32.14 -22.91
CA GLY A 368 -2.47 -31.74 -23.06
C GLY A 368 -3.42 -32.39 -22.04
N ASP A 369 -2.91 -33.03 -21.01
CA ASP A 369 -3.70 -33.64 -19.93
C ASP A 369 -3.92 -32.63 -18.79
N ASP A 370 -5.09 -31.97 -18.80
CA ASP A 370 -5.51 -30.95 -17.84
C ASP A 370 -6.84 -31.32 -17.17
N PRO A 371 -6.84 -32.26 -16.22
CA PRO A 371 -8.06 -32.73 -15.54
C PRO A 371 -8.77 -31.65 -14.71
N ALA A 372 -8.08 -30.58 -14.28
CA ALA A 372 -8.68 -29.48 -13.52
C ALA A 372 -9.36 -28.42 -14.40
N ALA A 373 -9.28 -28.52 -15.74
CA ALA A 373 -9.78 -27.48 -16.65
C ALA A 373 -11.27 -27.16 -16.47
N ALA A 374 -12.13 -28.17 -16.28
CA ALA A 374 -13.57 -27.95 -16.09
C ALA A 374 -13.85 -27.21 -14.77
N GLN A 375 -13.26 -27.68 -13.68
CA GLN A 375 -13.40 -27.05 -12.35
C GLN A 375 -12.87 -25.61 -12.36
N ARG A 376 -11.73 -25.37 -13.00
CA ARG A 376 -11.15 -24.03 -13.16
C ARG A 376 -12.12 -23.09 -13.88
N ARG A 377 -12.75 -23.50 -14.96
CA ARG A 377 -13.76 -22.70 -15.68
C ARG A 377 -14.94 -22.34 -14.80
N ASP A 378 -15.45 -23.27 -14.00
CA ASP A 378 -16.58 -23.02 -13.10
C ASP A 378 -16.22 -21.97 -12.04
N ILE A 379 -15.02 -22.06 -11.46
CA ILE A 379 -14.50 -21.10 -10.49
C ILE A 379 -14.33 -19.73 -11.14
N VAL A 380 -13.68 -19.66 -12.30
CA VAL A 380 -13.51 -18.39 -13.05
C VAL A 380 -14.85 -17.76 -13.38
N ALA A 381 -15.85 -18.55 -13.76
CA ALA A 381 -17.19 -18.03 -14.01
C ALA A 381 -17.83 -17.42 -12.75
N ALA A 382 -17.55 -17.97 -11.57
CA ALA A 382 -17.99 -17.38 -10.30
C ALA A 382 -17.27 -16.06 -10.00
N PHE A 383 -15.95 -15.99 -10.17
CA PHE A 383 -15.17 -14.76 -10.01
C PHE A 383 -15.59 -13.68 -11.02
N ARG A 384 -15.83 -14.04 -12.27
CA ARG A 384 -16.36 -13.10 -13.27
C ARG A 384 -17.67 -12.45 -12.81
N ARG A 385 -18.61 -13.23 -12.28
CA ARG A 385 -19.87 -12.67 -11.77
C ARG A 385 -19.67 -11.70 -10.59
N LYS A 386 -18.69 -11.96 -9.71
CA LYS A 386 -18.37 -11.09 -8.57
C LYS A 386 -17.70 -9.79 -9.02
N HIS A 387 -16.72 -9.88 -9.90
CA HIS A 387 -15.78 -8.79 -10.17
C HIS A 387 -16.11 -7.95 -11.42
N THR A 388 -16.86 -8.46 -12.41
CA THR A 388 -17.24 -7.67 -13.59
C THR A 388 -18.04 -6.44 -13.19
N GLY A 389 -17.61 -5.26 -13.68
CA GLY A 389 -18.22 -3.98 -13.37
C GLY A 389 -17.85 -3.45 -11.98
N ALA A 390 -16.76 -3.91 -11.40
CA ALA A 390 -16.28 -3.44 -10.10
C ALA A 390 -15.94 -1.94 -10.14
N ALA A 391 -15.28 -1.45 -11.18
CA ALA A 391 -14.95 -0.04 -11.34
C ALA A 391 -16.22 0.84 -11.37
N GLN A 392 -17.25 0.42 -12.08
CA GLN A 392 -18.54 1.13 -12.12
C GLN A 392 -19.19 1.16 -10.74
N ARG A 393 -19.09 0.07 -9.96
CA ARG A 393 -19.64 0.03 -8.59
C ARG A 393 -18.86 0.93 -7.63
N VAL A 394 -17.51 0.99 -7.77
CA VAL A 394 -16.68 1.95 -7.02
C VAL A 394 -17.16 3.37 -7.30
N VAL A 395 -17.25 3.75 -8.57
CA VAL A 395 -17.67 5.10 -8.98
C VAL A 395 -19.09 5.39 -8.50
N ALA A 396 -20.03 4.46 -8.67
CA ALA A 396 -21.40 4.63 -8.19
C ALA A 396 -21.46 4.85 -6.67
N ARG A 397 -20.64 4.11 -5.89
CA ARG A 397 -20.58 4.27 -4.43
C ARG A 397 -20.04 5.65 -4.03
N ILE A 398 -19.01 6.12 -4.72
CA ILE A 398 -18.44 7.47 -4.47
C ILE A 398 -19.43 8.56 -4.87
N LYS A 399 -20.11 8.43 -6.02
CA LYS A 399 -21.13 9.41 -6.45
C LYS A 399 -22.32 9.47 -5.50
N ALA A 400 -22.74 8.33 -4.94
CA ALA A 400 -23.77 8.30 -3.92
C ALA A 400 -23.33 9.05 -2.64
N ASP A 401 -22.11 8.80 -2.16
CA ASP A 401 -21.55 9.52 -1.01
C ASP A 401 -21.42 11.03 -1.29
N TYR A 402 -21.02 11.41 -2.50
CA TYR A 402 -20.95 12.83 -2.88
C TYR A 402 -22.33 13.49 -2.85
N ALA A 403 -23.35 12.82 -3.40
CA ALA A 403 -24.71 13.33 -3.38
C ALA A 403 -25.24 13.50 -1.95
N ASP A 404 -25.00 12.52 -1.09
CA ASP A 404 -25.40 12.56 0.32
C ASP A 404 -24.67 13.69 1.07
N SER A 405 -23.40 13.94 0.77
CA SER A 405 -22.61 15.00 1.40
C SER A 405 -23.02 16.43 0.98
N LEU A 406 -23.76 16.58 -0.11
CA LEU A 406 -24.37 17.87 -0.50
C LEU A 406 -25.62 18.22 0.31
N HIS A 407 -26.15 17.28 1.11
CA HIS A 407 -27.36 17.45 1.92
C HIS A 407 -27.08 17.17 3.41
N PRO A 408 -26.24 18.00 4.07
CA PRO A 408 -25.78 17.72 5.44
C PRO A 408 -26.85 17.80 6.52
N ALA A 409 -28.09 18.19 6.18
CA ALA A 409 -29.20 18.33 7.14
C ALA A 409 -29.61 17.00 7.81
N GLU A 410 -29.22 15.85 7.25
CA GLU A 410 -29.50 14.51 7.79
C GLU A 410 -28.39 13.98 8.71
N ILE A 411 -27.26 14.69 8.82
CA ILE A 411 -26.15 14.26 9.66
C ILE A 411 -26.42 14.66 11.11
N ASN A 412 -26.45 13.69 11.99
CA ASN A 412 -26.61 13.95 13.43
C ASN A 412 -25.30 14.46 14.04
N LEU A 413 -24.95 15.72 13.73
CA LEU A 413 -23.76 16.36 14.27
C LEU A 413 -23.64 16.26 15.81
N PRO A 414 -24.71 16.47 16.60
CA PRO A 414 -24.64 16.32 18.05
C PRO A 414 -24.25 14.90 18.50
N GLU A 415 -24.64 13.89 17.76
CA GLU A 415 -24.28 12.50 18.09
C GLU A 415 -22.82 12.22 17.76
N ILE A 416 -22.33 12.71 16.66
CA ILE A 416 -20.92 12.59 16.26
C ILE A 416 -20.01 13.40 17.20
N ASP A 417 -20.40 14.60 17.60
CA ASP A 417 -19.69 15.40 18.58
C ASP A 417 -19.63 14.71 19.95
N ARG A 418 -20.72 14.07 20.37
CA ARG A 418 -20.77 13.25 21.57
C ARG A 418 -19.82 12.06 21.47
N TRP A 419 -19.84 11.36 20.34
CA TRP A 419 -18.93 10.25 20.10
C TRP A 419 -17.46 10.69 20.12
N ILE A 420 -17.10 11.80 19.44
CA ILE A 420 -15.76 12.39 19.48
C ILE A 420 -15.36 12.73 20.92
N PHE A 421 -16.26 13.34 21.68
CA PHE A 421 -16.03 13.68 23.07
C PHE A 421 -15.76 12.44 23.93
N GLU A 422 -16.56 11.38 23.81
CA GLU A 422 -16.33 10.14 24.55
C GLU A 422 -15.03 9.44 24.15
N GLN A 423 -14.63 9.54 22.87
CA GLN A 423 -13.34 9.03 22.41
C GLN A 423 -12.17 9.84 23.01
N LYS A 424 -12.27 11.16 23.04
CA LYS A 424 -11.29 12.02 23.72
C LYS A 424 -11.16 11.67 25.20
N LYS A 425 -12.28 11.44 25.86
CA LYS A 425 -12.33 11.05 27.28
C LYS A 425 -11.68 9.68 27.53
N ALA A 426 -12.00 8.69 26.70
CA ALA A 426 -11.41 7.36 26.79
C ALA A 426 -9.86 7.44 26.60
N LEU A 427 -9.41 8.25 25.65
CA LEU A 427 -7.99 8.48 25.42
C LEU A 427 -7.29 9.11 26.63
N VAL A 428 -7.90 10.14 27.21
CA VAL A 428 -7.34 10.77 28.42
C VAL A 428 -7.15 9.74 29.53
N SER A 429 -8.12 8.83 29.68
CA SER A 429 -8.04 7.72 30.64
C SER A 429 -6.90 6.73 30.28
N GLU A 430 -6.74 6.37 29.00
CA GLU A 430 -5.66 5.49 28.55
C GLU A 430 -4.28 6.13 28.77
N ILE A 431 -4.13 7.41 28.43
CA ILE A 431 -2.88 8.16 28.61
C ILE A 431 -2.50 8.23 30.08
N GLY A 432 -3.48 8.43 30.98
CA GLY A 432 -3.25 8.46 32.42
C GLY A 432 -2.56 7.22 32.97
N GLY A 433 -2.81 6.03 32.41
CA GLY A 433 -2.19 4.77 32.78
C GLY A 433 -0.93 4.39 32.00
N TRP A 434 -0.59 5.14 30.94
CA TRP A 434 0.37 4.68 29.92
C TRP A 434 1.67 5.50 29.81
N ARG A 435 1.96 6.33 30.75
CA ARG A 435 3.08 7.28 30.71
C ARG A 435 4.47 6.72 30.40
N PRO A 436 4.87 5.57 30.92
CA PRO A 436 6.19 5.01 30.60
C PRO A 436 6.36 4.72 29.12
N ASP A 437 5.27 4.36 28.44
CA ASP A 437 5.30 3.95 27.04
C ASP A 437 5.22 5.12 26.05
N LEU A 438 4.80 6.32 26.48
CA LEU A 438 4.71 7.50 25.61
C LEU A 438 6.04 7.90 25.00
N LEU A 439 7.10 7.67 25.73
CA LEU A 439 8.47 7.99 25.33
C LEU A 439 9.25 6.74 24.91
N SER A 440 8.57 5.58 24.79
CA SER A 440 9.22 4.32 24.42
C SER A 440 9.91 4.39 23.06
N HIS A 441 9.33 5.08 22.09
CA HIS A 441 9.94 5.28 20.77
C HIS A 441 11.26 6.05 20.88
N PHE A 442 11.32 7.10 21.68
CA PHE A 442 12.57 7.83 21.93
C PHE A 442 13.61 6.93 22.64
N CYS A 443 13.18 6.09 23.57
CA CYS A 443 14.07 5.13 24.22
C CYS A 443 14.60 4.06 23.26
N GLN A 444 13.83 3.72 22.23
CA GLN A 444 14.21 2.78 21.17
C GLN A 444 14.92 3.46 19.99
N GLN A 445 15.19 4.75 20.09
CA GLN A 445 15.79 5.57 19.03
C GLN A 445 14.91 5.74 17.78
N GLU A 446 13.61 5.52 17.91
CA GLU A 446 12.59 5.80 16.89
C GLU A 446 12.10 7.26 17.06
N TRP A 447 12.96 8.20 16.73
CA TRP A 447 12.78 9.62 17.07
C TRP A 447 11.59 10.27 16.36
N TYR A 448 11.38 9.92 15.10
CA TYR A 448 10.29 10.46 14.30
C TYR A 448 8.93 9.95 14.79
N GLU A 449 8.83 8.67 15.01
CA GLU A 449 7.63 8.02 15.54
C GLU A 449 7.29 8.57 16.94
N GLY A 450 8.29 8.75 17.78
CA GLY A 450 8.12 9.37 19.09
C GLY A 450 7.57 10.80 18.97
N TYR A 451 8.12 11.61 18.08
CA TYR A 451 7.61 12.95 17.79
C TYR A 451 6.17 12.95 17.30
N LEU A 452 5.83 12.07 16.34
CA LEU A 452 4.47 11.98 15.82
C LEU A 452 3.45 11.58 16.88
N VAL A 453 3.80 10.63 17.74
CA VAL A 453 2.94 10.23 18.86
C VAL A 453 2.69 11.42 19.79
N LEU A 454 3.72 12.17 20.16
CA LEU A 454 3.58 13.34 21.01
C LEU A 454 2.79 14.46 20.34
N LEU A 455 3.01 14.69 19.03
CA LEU A 455 2.25 15.68 18.25
C LEU A 455 0.76 15.32 18.22
N GLN A 456 0.44 14.06 17.92
CA GLN A 456 -0.95 13.58 17.92
C GLN A 456 -1.59 13.74 19.29
N MET A 457 -0.86 13.42 20.35
CA MET A 457 -1.34 13.62 21.71
C MET A 457 -1.63 15.09 22.01
N ARG A 458 -0.76 15.99 21.60
CA ARG A 458 -0.93 17.44 21.81
C ARG A 458 -2.15 17.98 21.07
N VAL A 459 -2.32 17.60 19.81
CA VAL A 459 -3.46 18.04 18.97
C VAL A 459 -4.80 17.57 19.55
N HIS A 460 -4.86 16.37 20.14
CA HIS A 460 -6.09 15.78 20.63
C HIS A 460 -6.36 15.97 22.13
N SER A 461 -5.42 16.53 22.87
CA SER A 461 -5.47 16.61 24.34
C SER A 461 -5.42 18.05 24.88
N GLU A 462 -6.27 18.93 24.37
CA GLU A 462 -6.34 20.34 24.81
C GLU A 462 -6.43 20.55 26.35
N ASN A 463 -6.67 19.49 27.13
CA ASN A 463 -6.90 19.54 28.57
C ASN A 463 -5.95 18.67 29.41
N LEU A 464 -4.81 18.18 28.87
CA LEU A 464 -3.85 17.38 29.66
C LEU A 464 -2.79 18.23 30.39
N VAL A 465 -3.21 19.25 31.08
CA VAL A 465 -2.30 20.20 31.74
C VAL A 465 -1.30 19.53 32.70
N TRP A 466 -1.73 18.52 33.44
CA TRP A 466 -0.86 17.80 34.37
C TRP A 466 0.10 16.78 33.72
N GLY A 467 -0.23 16.27 32.53
CA GLY A 467 0.65 15.37 31.77
C GLY A 467 1.75 16.11 31.03
N GLU A 468 1.50 17.32 30.58
CA GLU A 468 2.45 18.12 29.79
C GLU A 468 3.74 18.43 30.56
N GLN A 469 3.65 18.88 31.82
CA GLN A 469 4.83 19.17 32.62
C GLN A 469 5.70 17.93 32.88
N GLN A 470 5.09 16.76 33.06
CA GLN A 470 5.84 15.53 33.29
C GLN A 470 6.48 15.02 32.00
N ILE A 471 5.78 15.14 30.85
CA ILE A 471 6.35 14.83 29.55
C ILE A 471 7.53 15.76 29.28
N LEU A 472 7.36 17.04 29.46
CA LEU A 472 8.42 18.04 29.29
C LEU A 472 9.64 17.76 30.18
N ALA A 473 9.43 17.46 31.44
CA ALA A 473 10.51 17.12 32.36
C ALA A 473 11.28 15.86 31.90
N LYS A 474 10.55 14.84 31.39
CA LYS A 474 11.19 13.62 30.89
C LYS A 474 11.95 13.86 29.59
N LEU A 475 11.41 14.66 28.67
CA LEU A 475 12.12 15.05 27.45
C LEU A 475 13.38 15.84 27.74
N GLN A 476 13.38 16.72 28.77
CA GLN A 476 14.56 17.46 29.25
C GLN A 476 15.62 16.51 29.81
N GLU A 477 15.23 15.53 30.63
CA GLU A 477 16.12 14.48 31.12
C GLU A 477 16.79 13.71 29.98
N MET A 478 15.99 13.28 28.98
CA MET A 478 16.48 12.56 27.80
C MET A 478 17.41 13.46 26.96
N TYR A 479 17.09 14.74 26.81
CA TYR A 479 17.93 15.70 26.09
C TYR A 479 19.31 15.85 26.78
N ALA A 480 19.34 15.95 28.11
CA ALA A 480 20.58 16.02 28.86
C ALA A 480 21.45 14.76 28.71
N ALA A 481 20.83 13.60 28.56
CA ALA A 481 21.51 12.33 28.36
C ALA A 481 21.88 12.05 26.87
N ALA A 482 21.33 12.79 25.92
CA ALA A 482 21.57 12.56 24.50
C ALA A 482 22.99 12.95 24.07
N VAL A 483 23.71 12.02 23.48
CA VAL A 483 25.09 12.25 23.00
C VAL A 483 25.11 12.82 21.59
N HIS A 484 24.16 12.39 20.74
CA HIS A 484 24.11 12.80 19.33
C HIS A 484 23.27 14.07 19.15
N SER A 485 23.76 14.99 18.33
CA SER A 485 23.09 16.25 18.00
C SER A 485 21.70 16.05 17.38
N GLU A 486 21.56 15.03 16.54
CA GLU A 486 20.30 14.65 15.89
C GLU A 486 19.21 14.28 16.90
N HIS A 487 19.56 13.51 17.90
CA HIS A 487 18.64 13.13 18.99
C HIS A 487 18.23 14.35 19.81
N ARG A 488 19.16 15.26 20.08
CA ARG A 488 18.86 16.52 20.76
C ARG A 488 17.91 17.40 19.97
N ALA A 489 18.09 17.47 18.65
CA ALA A 489 17.20 18.24 17.77
C ALA A 489 15.77 17.69 17.79
N CYS A 490 15.58 16.36 17.68
CA CYS A 490 14.27 15.73 17.78
C CYS A 490 13.61 15.93 19.15
N LEU A 491 14.38 15.83 20.24
CA LEU A 491 13.89 16.08 21.58
C LEU A 491 13.51 17.54 21.79
N THR A 492 14.28 18.49 21.22
CA THR A 492 13.93 19.91 21.23
C THR A 492 12.61 20.16 20.52
N LEU A 493 12.42 19.56 19.35
CA LEU A 493 11.17 19.66 18.60
C LEU A 493 9.99 19.09 19.40
N ALA A 494 10.18 17.95 20.05
CA ALA A 494 9.15 17.35 20.91
C ALA A 494 8.82 18.26 22.12
N MET A 495 9.82 18.88 22.71
CA MET A 495 9.62 19.84 23.81
C MET A 495 8.84 21.07 23.39
N LEU A 496 9.01 21.56 22.15
CA LEU A 496 8.25 22.71 21.61
C LEU A 496 6.74 22.44 21.49
N LEU A 497 6.31 21.18 21.52
CA LEU A 497 4.89 20.84 21.58
C LEU A 497 4.25 21.17 22.95
N TYR A 498 5.08 21.27 24.02
CA TYR A 498 4.62 21.40 25.41
C TYR A 498 5.16 22.64 26.13
N ALA A 499 6.04 23.40 25.52
CA ALA A 499 6.66 24.58 26.12
C ALA A 499 6.68 25.76 25.15
N ASP A 500 6.61 26.96 25.72
CA ASP A 500 6.87 28.19 24.98
C ASP A 500 8.35 28.22 24.55
N PRO A 501 8.64 28.47 23.25
CA PRO A 501 10.01 28.61 22.76
C PRO A 501 10.90 29.56 23.56
N LEU A 502 10.31 30.65 24.08
CA LEU A 502 11.03 31.65 24.87
C LEU A 502 11.39 31.15 26.27
N THR A 503 10.74 30.12 26.77
CA THR A 503 10.97 29.53 28.08
C THR A 503 11.68 28.18 28.02
N LEU A 504 12.00 27.69 26.82
CA LEU A 504 12.68 26.42 26.65
C LEU A 504 14.08 26.48 27.29
N PRO A 505 14.38 25.56 28.23
CA PRO A 505 15.66 25.58 28.96
C PRO A 505 16.83 25.00 28.14
N VAL A 506 16.63 24.76 26.86
CA VAL A 506 17.61 24.17 25.93
C VAL A 506 17.77 25.06 24.69
N PRO A 507 18.98 25.15 24.11
CA PRO A 507 19.18 25.93 22.91
C PRO A 507 18.40 25.35 21.73
N LEU A 508 17.80 26.22 20.90
CA LEU A 508 17.16 25.86 19.64
C LEU A 508 18.23 25.65 18.55
N GLU A 509 18.83 24.49 18.52
CA GLU A 509 19.86 24.15 17.56
C GLU A 509 19.22 23.69 16.24
N VAL A 510 18.95 24.65 15.34
CA VAL A 510 18.24 24.41 14.07
C VAL A 510 19.08 23.71 13.02
N ASP A 511 20.40 23.91 13.07
CA ASP A 511 21.33 23.42 12.05
C ASP A 511 21.73 21.96 12.23
N LEU A 512 21.15 21.28 13.23
CA LEU A 512 21.53 19.93 13.63
C LEU A 512 20.71 18.81 12.98
N PHE A 513 19.73 19.15 12.14
CA PHE A 513 19.00 18.11 11.41
C PHE A 513 19.83 17.65 10.20
N PRO A 514 20.29 16.40 10.16
CA PRO A 514 20.99 15.90 9.01
C PRO A 514 20.09 15.92 7.78
N GLU A 515 20.70 16.14 6.62
CA GLU A 515 20.02 15.96 5.35
C GLU A 515 19.63 14.47 5.24
N GLY A 516 18.37 14.16 5.02
CA GLY A 516 17.91 12.81 4.83
C GLY A 516 16.80 12.38 5.79
N LEU A 517 17.03 11.37 6.63
CA LEU A 517 16.03 10.68 7.45
C LEU A 517 15.10 11.59 8.28
N TYR A 518 15.54 12.80 8.59
CA TYR A 518 14.79 13.81 9.36
C TYR A 518 14.40 15.05 8.54
N ALA A 519 14.38 14.96 7.21
CA ALA A 519 14.02 16.09 6.37
C ALA A 519 12.63 16.65 6.71
N ASP A 520 11.68 15.78 7.00
CA ASP A 520 10.31 16.15 7.40
C ASP A 520 10.29 16.92 8.74
N LEU A 521 11.11 16.49 9.71
CA LEU A 521 11.24 17.18 10.99
C LEU A 521 11.87 18.56 10.83
N ARG A 522 12.82 18.71 9.91
CA ARG A 522 13.43 19.97 9.56
C ARG A 522 12.41 20.97 9.01
N GLU A 523 11.55 20.53 8.12
CA GLU A 523 10.48 21.37 7.55
C GLU A 523 9.45 21.77 8.60
N VAL A 524 8.99 20.82 9.40
CA VAL A 524 8.07 21.09 10.51
C VAL A 524 8.68 22.10 11.50
N PHE A 525 9.97 21.97 11.78
CA PHE A 525 10.68 22.88 12.66
C PHE A 525 10.82 24.28 12.04
N ALA A 526 11.16 24.36 10.75
CA ALA A 526 11.26 25.63 10.03
C ALA A 526 9.90 26.34 10.00
N GLU A 527 8.82 25.61 9.76
CA GLU A 527 7.47 26.16 9.77
C GLU A 527 7.06 26.64 11.18
N GLN A 528 7.32 25.87 12.22
CA GLN A 528 7.06 26.29 13.59
C GLN A 528 7.84 27.57 13.95
N ARG A 529 9.11 27.66 13.55
CA ARG A 529 9.89 28.91 13.74
C ARG A 529 9.26 30.08 13.03
N ARG A 530 8.82 29.90 11.77
CA ARG A 530 8.17 30.93 10.99
C ARG A 530 6.88 31.43 11.66
N VAL A 531 6.06 30.51 12.14
CA VAL A 531 4.80 30.82 12.84
C VAL A 531 5.07 31.54 14.16
N LEU A 532 6.14 31.20 14.87
CA LEU A 532 6.53 31.79 16.15
C LEU A 532 7.34 33.11 16.02
N GLY A 533 7.69 33.49 14.77
CA GLY A 533 8.50 34.70 14.53
C GLY A 533 9.93 34.60 15.06
N ILE A 534 10.46 33.39 15.23
CA ILE A 534 11.84 33.12 15.66
C ILE A 534 12.71 33.00 14.41
N GLY A 535 13.39 34.06 14.05
CA GLY A 535 14.25 34.14 12.84
C GLY A 535 15.59 33.45 13.00
#